data_478018ca9e844c9129d63bbe17520744
#
_entry.id   478018ca9e844c9129d63bbe17520744
#
_cell.length_a   1.000
_cell.length_b   1.000
_cell.length_c   1.000
_cell.angle_alpha   90.00
_cell.angle_beta   90.00
_cell.angle_gamma   90.00
#
_symmetry.space_group_name_H-M   'P 1'
#
loop_
_entity.id
_entity.type
_entity.pdbx_description
1 polymer ?
#
loop_
_entity_poly.entity_id
_entity_poly.type
_entity_poly.pdbx_seq_one_letter_code
_entity_poly.pdbx_strand_id
1 'polypeptide(L)'
;VVCDACGATRFRNLRAGVARVREELEALAGRPVLEVTADTGVTNLDDGEASVFVGTEAVLHRIHRRVARVVFLEFDQELLAPRMRAAEQAVALLVRAARLLGPREAGGRLVVQTRQPDHEVLQAVLHADPGRLVEGERERRMLLGLPPYGALARISGAVAPEFMARFGTPDDVNVLGPRDGAWLVRAADHDSLGAVLAGVERPSGRLRIEVDPRRA
;
A
#
# COMPACT_ATOMS: atom_id res chain seq x y z
N VAL A 1 16.24 9.30 -17.89
CA VAL A 1 15.13 8.51 -18.46
C VAL A 1 14.63 9.23 -19.69
N VAL A 2 14.44 8.52 -20.79
CA VAL A 2 13.93 9.03 -22.07
C VAL A 2 12.56 8.38 -22.28
N CYS A 3 11.58 9.14 -22.76
CA CYS A 3 10.25 8.57 -23.09
C CYS A 3 10.35 7.74 -24.36
N ASP A 4 10.01 6.47 -24.32
CA ASP A 4 10.09 5.54 -25.45
C ASP A 4 9.12 5.93 -26.60
N ALA A 5 8.04 6.65 -26.28
CA ALA A 5 7.04 7.04 -27.26
C ALA A 5 7.38 8.34 -28.03
N CYS A 6 8.04 9.33 -27.38
CA CYS A 6 8.27 10.66 -27.97
C CYS A 6 9.70 11.18 -27.81
N GLY A 7 10.61 10.41 -27.21
CA GLY A 7 12.03 10.79 -27.01
C GLY A 7 12.24 11.94 -26.02
N ALA A 8 11.21 12.41 -25.32
CA ALA A 8 11.35 13.52 -24.39
C ALA A 8 12.18 13.12 -23.16
N THR A 9 13.06 14.02 -22.74
CA THR A 9 13.89 13.87 -21.53
C THR A 9 13.32 14.66 -20.34
N ARG A 10 12.32 15.51 -20.58
CA ARG A 10 11.62 16.29 -19.54
C ARG A 10 10.33 15.58 -19.14
N PHE A 11 10.28 15.15 -17.89
CA PHE A 11 9.09 14.58 -17.28
C PHE A 11 8.50 15.61 -16.33
N ARG A 12 7.20 15.89 -16.48
CA ARG A 12 6.46 16.66 -15.50
C ARG A 12 5.93 15.69 -14.46
N ASN A 13 6.32 15.91 -13.21
CA ASN A 13 5.68 15.18 -12.12
C ASN A 13 4.22 15.62 -12.04
N LEU A 14 3.29 14.72 -12.36
CA LEU A 14 1.85 15.01 -12.33
C LEU A 14 1.30 15.08 -10.90
N ARG A 15 2.11 14.66 -9.92
CA ARG A 15 1.74 14.65 -8.51
C ARG A 15 2.51 15.72 -7.77
N ALA A 16 1.79 16.49 -6.97
CA ALA A 16 2.44 17.37 -6.02
C ALA A 16 3.15 16.52 -4.96
N GLY A 17 4.45 16.71 -4.77
CA GLY A 17 5.15 16.14 -3.63
C GLY A 17 4.59 16.71 -2.32
N VAL A 18 4.79 16.01 -1.21
CA VAL A 18 4.30 16.43 0.12
C VAL A 18 4.73 17.86 0.44
N ALA A 19 5.98 18.24 0.12
CA ALA A 19 6.49 19.59 0.34
C ALA A 19 5.69 20.66 -0.41
N ARG A 20 5.31 20.40 -1.66
CA ARG A 20 4.50 21.35 -2.43
C ARG A 20 3.08 21.50 -1.85
N VAL A 21 2.47 20.38 -1.47
CA VAL A 21 1.15 20.42 -0.81
C VAL A 21 1.23 21.19 0.49
N ARG A 22 2.33 21.04 1.26
CA ARG A 22 2.59 21.81 2.48
C ARG A 22 2.61 23.32 2.21
N GLU A 23 3.39 23.75 1.22
CA GLU A 23 3.50 25.18 0.85
C GLU A 23 2.16 25.77 0.42
N GLU A 24 1.39 25.06 -0.41
CA GLU A 24 0.07 25.49 -0.85
C GLU A 24 -0.92 25.57 0.33
N LEU A 25 -0.87 24.60 1.26
CA LEU A 25 -1.72 24.61 2.46
C LEU A 25 -1.33 25.71 3.44
N GLU A 26 -0.05 26.01 3.62
CA GLU A 26 0.42 27.14 4.45
C GLU A 26 -0.10 28.47 3.92
N ALA A 27 0.00 28.66 2.59
CA ALA A 27 -0.51 29.87 1.93
C ALA A 27 -2.02 30.02 2.10
N LEU A 28 -2.78 28.93 1.98
CA LEU A 28 -4.25 28.94 2.12
C LEU A 28 -4.72 29.08 3.57
N ALA A 29 -4.03 28.42 4.50
CA ALA A 29 -4.42 28.38 5.90
C ALA A 29 -3.96 29.60 6.69
N GLY A 30 -2.97 30.36 6.20
CA GLY A 30 -2.34 31.49 6.90
C GLY A 30 -1.65 31.11 8.20
N ARG A 31 -1.23 29.84 8.32
CA ARG A 31 -0.58 29.27 9.52
C ARG A 31 0.34 28.12 9.16
N PRO A 32 1.32 27.80 10.04
CA PRO A 32 2.27 26.72 9.79
C PRO A 32 1.59 25.35 9.55
N VAL A 33 2.10 24.63 8.58
CA VAL A 33 1.72 23.25 8.25
C VAL A 33 2.91 22.32 8.51
N LEU A 34 2.74 21.33 9.37
CA LEU A 34 3.80 20.38 9.71
C LEU A 34 3.81 19.21 8.70
N GLU A 35 4.96 19.03 8.07
CA GLU A 35 5.20 17.89 7.20
C GLU A 35 5.59 16.65 8.01
N VAL A 36 4.93 15.51 7.72
CA VAL A 36 5.15 14.23 8.41
C VAL A 36 5.30 13.10 7.39
N THR A 37 6.51 12.61 7.26
CA THR A 37 6.85 11.46 6.42
C THR A 37 7.55 10.38 7.24
N ALA A 38 7.84 9.24 6.64
CA ALA A 38 8.58 8.17 7.32
C ALA A 38 9.94 8.65 7.84
N ASP A 39 10.60 9.55 7.10
CA ASP A 39 11.92 10.08 7.40
C ASP A 39 11.91 11.26 8.39
N THR A 40 10.73 11.80 8.71
CA THR A 40 10.60 12.88 9.67
C THR A 40 10.88 12.34 11.07
N GLY A 41 11.91 12.87 11.75
CA GLY A 41 12.34 12.42 13.08
C GLY A 41 11.35 12.70 14.22
N VAL A 42 10.20 13.31 13.96
CA VAL A 42 9.17 13.62 14.95
C VAL A 42 8.41 12.35 15.31
N THR A 43 8.54 11.90 16.54
CA THR A 43 7.89 10.69 17.06
C THR A 43 6.49 10.92 17.60
N ASN A 44 6.23 12.13 18.15
CA ASN A 44 4.94 12.52 18.71
C ASN A 44 4.52 13.88 18.14
N LEU A 45 3.32 13.97 17.59
CA LEU A 45 2.75 15.18 17.00
C LEU A 45 1.74 15.87 17.94
N ASP A 46 1.49 15.30 19.11
CA ASP A 46 0.45 15.77 20.02
C ASP A 46 0.92 16.93 20.90
N ASP A 47 2.24 17.05 21.11
CA ASP A 47 2.85 18.04 22.02
C ASP A 47 3.13 19.39 21.35
N GLY A 48 2.89 19.50 20.02
CA GLY A 48 3.16 20.72 19.25
C GLY A 48 1.96 21.65 19.09
N GLU A 49 2.23 22.93 18.84
CA GLU A 49 1.21 23.94 18.51
C GLU A 49 0.60 23.76 17.11
N ALA A 50 1.18 22.91 16.29
CA ALA A 50 0.70 22.67 14.93
C ALA A 50 -0.71 22.08 14.93
N SER A 51 -1.60 22.69 14.14
CA SER A 51 -2.99 22.28 13.98
C SER A 51 -3.29 21.71 12.61
N VAL A 52 -2.35 21.83 11.65
CA VAL A 52 -2.45 21.31 10.31
C VAL A 52 -1.22 20.44 10.02
N PHE A 53 -1.47 19.25 9.50
CA PHE A 53 -0.45 18.27 9.17
C PHE A 53 -0.63 17.83 7.72
N VAL A 54 0.46 17.60 7.03
CA VAL A 54 0.48 16.99 5.69
C VAL A 54 1.57 15.93 5.64
N GLY A 55 1.34 14.86 4.91
CA GLY A 55 2.35 13.83 4.78
C GLY A 55 1.81 12.55 4.15
N THR A 56 2.56 11.49 4.32
CA THR A 56 2.21 10.15 3.90
C THR A 56 1.34 9.45 4.97
N GLU A 57 1.07 8.17 4.80
CA GLU A 57 0.41 7.32 5.81
C GLU A 57 1.02 7.46 7.22
N ALA A 58 2.30 7.88 7.32
CA ALA A 58 2.99 8.11 8.59
C ALA A 58 2.25 9.09 9.52
N VAL A 59 1.54 10.07 8.96
CA VAL A 59 0.71 11.02 9.74
C VAL A 59 -0.29 10.30 10.62
N LEU A 60 -1.00 9.31 10.06
CA LEU A 60 -2.04 8.56 10.77
C LEU A 60 -1.51 7.67 11.90
N HIS A 61 -0.21 7.37 11.88
CA HIS A 61 0.45 6.56 12.90
C HIS A 61 1.07 7.38 14.04
N ARG A 62 1.27 8.69 13.80
CA ARG A 62 1.97 9.57 14.74
C ARG A 62 1.07 10.56 15.45
N ILE A 63 -0.18 10.72 15.00
CA ILE A 63 -1.20 11.51 15.67
C ILE A 63 -2.01 10.59 16.59
N HIS A 64 -2.08 10.93 17.87
CA HIS A 64 -2.86 10.19 18.86
C HIS A 64 -4.03 11.00 19.42
N ARG A 65 -4.03 12.33 19.19
CA ARG A 65 -5.14 13.21 19.55
C ARG A 65 -6.26 13.20 18.52
N ARG A 66 -7.45 13.64 18.91
CA ARG A 66 -8.57 13.82 17.99
C ARG A 66 -8.32 14.99 17.04
N VAL A 67 -8.66 14.80 15.77
CA VAL A 67 -8.62 15.82 14.74
C VAL A 67 -10.04 16.08 14.21
N ALA A 68 -10.28 17.30 13.75
CA ALA A 68 -11.58 17.66 13.18
C ALA A 68 -11.77 17.08 11.78
N ARG A 69 -10.69 17.02 10.98
CA ARG A 69 -10.76 16.58 9.58
C ARG A 69 -9.53 15.77 9.20
N VAL A 70 -9.77 14.73 8.39
CA VAL A 70 -8.73 14.01 7.65
C VAL A 70 -9.12 14.07 6.18
N VAL A 71 -8.16 14.42 5.33
CA VAL A 71 -8.35 14.51 3.88
C VAL A 71 -7.33 13.61 3.18
N PHE A 72 -7.79 12.69 2.37
CA PHE A 72 -6.96 11.94 1.45
C PHE A 72 -6.98 12.59 0.08
N LEU A 73 -5.80 12.93 -0.42
CA LEU A 73 -5.61 13.43 -1.78
C LEU A 73 -5.25 12.25 -2.69
N GLU A 74 -5.83 12.26 -3.92
CA GLU A 74 -5.53 11.24 -4.96
C GLU A 74 -5.63 9.78 -4.46
N PHE A 75 -6.70 9.44 -3.76
CA PHE A 75 -6.86 8.13 -3.13
C PHE A 75 -6.96 6.97 -4.14
N ASP A 76 -7.18 7.27 -5.42
CA ASP A 76 -7.19 6.29 -6.51
C ASP A 76 -5.91 5.43 -6.55
N GLN A 77 -4.79 5.94 -6.04
CA GLN A 77 -3.55 5.19 -5.94
C GLN A 77 -3.63 3.99 -5.01
N GLU A 78 -4.39 4.12 -3.92
CA GLU A 78 -4.63 3.03 -2.98
C GLU A 78 -5.68 2.06 -3.53
N LEU A 79 -6.71 2.59 -4.19
CA LEU A 79 -7.79 1.78 -4.78
C LEU A 79 -7.29 0.91 -5.95
N LEU A 80 -6.40 1.45 -6.78
CA LEU A 80 -5.89 0.81 -8.00
C LEU A 80 -4.47 0.26 -7.83
N ALA A 81 -3.97 0.17 -6.61
CA ALA A 81 -2.63 -0.36 -6.39
C ALA A 81 -2.53 -1.82 -6.85
N PRO A 82 -1.50 -2.17 -7.65
CA PRO A 82 -1.33 -3.53 -8.15
C PRO A 82 -0.76 -4.45 -7.04
N ARG A 83 -1.52 -4.59 -5.96
CA ARG A 83 -1.18 -5.39 -4.79
C ARG A 83 -2.33 -6.33 -4.46
N MET A 84 -2.02 -7.57 -4.11
CA MET A 84 -3.01 -8.59 -3.77
C MET A 84 -4.04 -8.13 -2.72
N ARG A 85 -3.62 -7.31 -1.75
CA ARG A 85 -4.46 -6.84 -0.64
C ARG A 85 -4.78 -5.34 -0.72
N ALA A 86 -4.82 -4.76 -1.91
CA ALA A 86 -5.03 -3.32 -2.09
C ALA A 86 -6.34 -2.85 -1.44
N ALA A 87 -7.45 -3.52 -1.70
CA ALA A 87 -8.75 -3.17 -1.15
C ALA A 87 -8.80 -3.26 0.39
N GLU A 88 -8.26 -4.34 0.96
CA GLU A 88 -8.16 -4.51 2.43
C GLU A 88 -7.31 -3.41 3.07
N GLN A 89 -6.16 -3.08 2.45
CA GLN A 89 -5.26 -2.04 2.94
C GLN A 89 -5.90 -0.65 2.84
N ALA A 90 -6.59 -0.36 1.75
CA ALA A 90 -7.31 0.88 1.56
C ALA A 90 -8.42 1.08 2.61
N VAL A 91 -9.22 0.04 2.90
CA VAL A 91 -10.21 0.07 4.00
C VAL A 91 -9.52 0.29 5.34
N ALA A 92 -8.46 -0.45 5.64
CA ALA A 92 -7.75 -0.31 6.91
C ALA A 92 -7.21 1.11 7.11
N LEU A 93 -6.71 1.75 6.04
CA LEU A 93 -6.23 3.12 6.05
C LEU A 93 -7.36 4.11 6.36
N LEU A 94 -8.51 3.97 5.69
CA LEU A 94 -9.69 4.83 5.92
C LEU A 94 -10.27 4.63 7.32
N VAL A 95 -10.36 3.40 7.81
CA VAL A 95 -10.81 3.10 9.18
C VAL A 95 -9.86 3.70 10.22
N ARG A 96 -8.54 3.62 9.98
CA ARG A 96 -7.56 4.25 10.85
C ARG A 96 -7.75 5.76 10.91
N ALA A 97 -7.92 6.40 9.76
CA ALA A 97 -8.21 7.84 9.68
C ALA A 97 -9.52 8.20 10.43
N ALA A 98 -10.58 7.41 10.25
CA ALA A 98 -11.84 7.61 10.92
C ALA A 98 -11.72 7.55 12.46
N ARG A 99 -10.84 6.70 12.99
CA ARG A 99 -10.59 6.60 14.43
C ARG A 99 -9.92 7.84 15.04
N LEU A 100 -9.25 8.64 14.23
CA LEU A 100 -8.64 9.91 14.67
C LEU A 100 -9.66 11.05 14.74
N LEU A 101 -10.80 10.90 14.08
CA LEU A 101 -11.82 11.97 14.05
C LEU A 101 -12.53 12.12 15.38
N GLY A 102 -12.87 13.36 15.70
CA GLY A 102 -13.86 13.66 16.70
C GLY A 102 -15.27 13.22 16.27
N PRO A 103 -16.26 13.30 17.16
CA PRO A 103 -17.63 12.97 16.82
C PRO A 103 -18.18 13.88 15.72
N ARG A 104 -19.17 13.39 14.98
CA ARG A 104 -19.76 14.09 13.84
C ARG A 104 -20.37 15.43 14.25
N GLU A 105 -21.00 15.47 15.42
CA GLU A 105 -21.60 16.66 16.00
C GLU A 105 -20.56 17.75 16.30
N ALA A 106 -19.33 17.36 16.61
CA ALA A 106 -18.18 18.26 16.77
C ALA A 106 -17.45 18.57 15.44
N GLY A 107 -18.04 18.22 14.30
CA GLY A 107 -17.51 18.52 12.96
C GLY A 107 -16.49 17.52 12.42
N GLY A 108 -16.35 16.34 13.06
CA GLY A 108 -15.47 15.27 12.59
C GLY A 108 -15.83 14.81 11.17
N ARG A 109 -14.89 14.94 10.22
CA ARG A 109 -15.12 14.58 8.80
C ARG A 109 -13.90 13.90 8.18
N LEU A 110 -14.19 12.80 7.47
CA LEU A 110 -13.26 12.15 6.56
C LEU A 110 -13.63 12.56 5.13
N VAL A 111 -12.66 13.10 4.39
CA VAL A 111 -12.84 13.49 2.99
C VAL A 111 -11.88 12.69 2.14
N VAL A 112 -12.37 12.12 1.06
CA VAL A 112 -11.57 11.31 0.12
C VAL A 112 -11.70 11.90 -1.27
N GLN A 113 -10.58 12.37 -1.81
CA GLN A 113 -10.52 12.82 -3.20
C GLN A 113 -10.28 11.60 -4.09
N THR A 114 -11.21 11.32 -4.99
CA THR A 114 -11.17 10.18 -5.89
C THR A 114 -11.93 10.47 -7.19
N ARG A 115 -11.56 9.77 -8.26
CA ARG A 115 -12.31 9.70 -9.53
C ARG A 115 -13.22 8.48 -9.60
N GLN A 116 -13.21 7.64 -8.57
CA GLN A 116 -13.98 6.40 -8.47
C GLN A 116 -14.86 6.38 -7.21
N PRO A 117 -15.85 7.28 -7.11
CA PRO A 117 -16.67 7.39 -5.89
C PRO A 117 -17.48 6.12 -5.59
N ASP A 118 -17.79 5.33 -6.62
CA ASP A 118 -18.57 4.10 -6.51
C ASP A 118 -17.72 2.85 -6.25
N HIS A 119 -16.39 3.01 -6.06
CA HIS A 119 -15.49 1.89 -5.78
C HIS A 119 -15.92 1.15 -4.51
N GLU A 120 -15.91 -0.19 -4.55
CA GLU A 120 -16.39 -1.07 -3.46
C GLU A 120 -15.77 -0.75 -2.09
N VAL A 121 -14.50 -0.37 -2.04
CA VAL A 121 -13.80 0.08 -0.82
C VAL A 121 -14.49 1.30 -0.20
N LEU A 122 -14.82 2.29 -1.01
CA LEU A 122 -15.47 3.51 -0.54
C LEU A 122 -16.91 3.23 -0.08
N GLN A 123 -17.62 2.38 -0.82
CA GLN A 123 -18.97 1.95 -0.44
C GLN A 123 -18.97 1.16 0.87
N ALA A 124 -17.99 0.27 1.08
CA ALA A 124 -17.82 -0.45 2.33
C ALA A 124 -17.59 0.50 3.53
N VAL A 125 -16.75 1.51 3.36
CA VAL A 125 -16.46 2.50 4.40
C VAL A 125 -17.63 3.44 4.66
N LEU A 126 -18.31 3.93 3.62
CA LEU A 126 -19.49 4.80 3.73
C LEU A 126 -20.62 4.15 4.53
N HIS A 127 -20.80 2.85 4.34
CA HIS A 127 -21.84 2.08 5.04
C HIS A 127 -21.34 1.44 6.34
N ALA A 128 -20.06 1.62 6.71
CA ALA A 128 -19.41 0.94 7.83
C ALA A 128 -19.57 -0.60 7.76
N ASP A 129 -19.62 -1.15 6.55
CA ASP A 129 -19.86 -2.56 6.27
C ASP A 129 -18.74 -3.16 5.42
N PRO A 130 -17.67 -3.70 6.05
CA PRO A 130 -16.57 -4.34 5.33
C PRO A 130 -17.00 -5.63 4.61
N GLY A 131 -18.16 -6.20 4.96
CA GLY A 131 -18.72 -7.38 4.30
C GLY A 131 -18.97 -7.16 2.80
N ARG A 132 -19.18 -5.92 2.38
CA ARG A 132 -19.35 -5.54 0.97
C ARG A 132 -18.14 -5.88 0.08
N LEU A 133 -16.96 -6.04 0.66
CA LEU A 133 -15.75 -6.42 -0.07
C LEU A 133 -15.59 -7.93 -0.21
N VAL A 134 -16.24 -8.71 0.64
CA VAL A 134 -15.92 -10.15 0.79
C VAL A 134 -16.16 -10.92 -0.50
N GLU A 135 -17.28 -10.71 -1.17
CA GLU A 135 -17.62 -11.51 -2.36
C GLU A 135 -16.72 -11.14 -3.55
N GLY A 136 -16.53 -9.84 -3.84
CA GLY A 136 -15.66 -9.40 -4.93
C GLY A 136 -14.20 -9.81 -4.73
N GLU A 137 -13.69 -9.72 -3.49
CA GLU A 137 -12.35 -10.21 -3.14
C GLU A 137 -12.23 -11.72 -3.29
N ARG A 138 -13.23 -12.46 -2.84
CA ARG A 138 -13.28 -13.91 -2.96
C ARG A 138 -13.21 -14.35 -4.43
N GLU A 139 -14.07 -13.80 -5.27
CA GLU A 139 -14.10 -14.12 -6.70
C GLU A 139 -12.76 -13.79 -7.38
N ARG A 140 -12.20 -12.63 -7.12
CA ARG A 140 -10.88 -12.24 -7.67
C ARG A 140 -9.78 -13.21 -7.24
N ARG A 141 -9.73 -13.58 -5.96
CA ARG A 141 -8.71 -14.49 -5.44
C ARG A 141 -8.86 -15.90 -5.98
N MET A 142 -10.08 -16.39 -6.10
CA MET A 142 -10.35 -17.67 -6.74
C MET A 142 -9.89 -17.67 -8.20
N LEU A 143 -10.29 -16.65 -8.97
CA LEU A 143 -9.94 -16.54 -10.39
C LEU A 143 -8.43 -16.44 -10.61
N LEU A 144 -7.73 -15.74 -9.74
CA LEU A 144 -6.29 -15.51 -9.86
C LEU A 144 -5.43 -16.54 -9.13
N GLY A 145 -6.02 -17.53 -8.44
CA GLY A 145 -5.28 -18.48 -7.62
C GLY A 145 -4.46 -17.81 -6.53
N LEU A 146 -5.02 -16.77 -5.90
CA LEU A 146 -4.36 -16.05 -4.81
C LEU A 146 -4.80 -16.60 -3.45
N PRO A 147 -3.99 -16.46 -2.39
CA PRO A 147 -4.36 -16.90 -1.06
C PRO A 147 -5.75 -16.37 -0.60
N PRO A 148 -6.63 -17.24 -0.04
CA PRO A 148 -6.39 -18.61 0.41
C PRO A 148 -6.65 -19.71 -0.64
N TYR A 149 -6.94 -19.37 -1.89
CA TYR A 149 -7.26 -20.32 -2.98
C TYR A 149 -6.03 -20.78 -3.76
N GLY A 150 -4.85 -20.38 -3.37
CA GLY A 150 -3.54 -20.75 -3.83
C GLY A 150 -2.51 -20.30 -2.81
N ALA A 151 -1.24 -20.50 -3.11
CA ALA A 151 -0.12 -20.06 -2.27
C ALA A 151 0.80 -19.11 -3.04
N LEU A 152 1.33 -18.12 -2.35
CA LEU A 152 2.21 -17.11 -2.92
C LEU A 152 3.44 -16.92 -2.05
N ALA A 153 4.63 -16.92 -2.65
CA ALA A 153 5.85 -16.50 -1.97
C ALA A 153 6.50 -15.32 -2.70
N ARG A 154 7.02 -14.37 -1.94
CA ARG A 154 7.89 -13.30 -2.41
C ARG A 154 9.31 -13.59 -2.00
N ILE A 155 10.22 -13.69 -2.99
CA ILE A 155 11.62 -14.00 -2.79
C ILE A 155 12.43 -12.75 -3.10
N SER A 156 13.27 -12.31 -2.16
CA SER A 156 14.07 -11.10 -2.28
C SER A 156 15.36 -11.17 -1.45
N GLY A 157 16.24 -10.22 -1.63
CA GLY A 157 17.51 -10.15 -0.91
C GLY A 157 18.72 -10.26 -1.83
N ALA A 158 19.92 -10.08 -1.28
CA ALA A 158 21.15 -10.00 -2.05
C ALA A 158 21.45 -11.27 -2.87
N VAL A 159 21.08 -12.43 -2.32
CA VAL A 159 21.30 -13.73 -2.97
C VAL A 159 20.05 -14.33 -3.61
N ALA A 160 18.96 -13.53 -3.73
CA ALA A 160 17.75 -13.99 -4.39
C ALA A 160 17.96 -14.36 -5.87
N PRO A 161 18.77 -13.64 -6.66
CA PRO A 161 19.07 -14.04 -8.04
C PRO A 161 19.71 -15.42 -8.14
N GLU A 162 20.67 -15.72 -7.25
CA GLU A 162 21.35 -17.01 -7.20
C GLU A 162 20.39 -18.12 -6.77
N PHE A 163 19.56 -17.86 -5.75
CA PHE A 163 18.52 -18.79 -5.31
C PHE A 163 17.54 -19.09 -6.46
N MET A 164 17.06 -18.09 -7.18
CA MET A 164 16.12 -18.26 -8.28
C MET A 164 16.76 -18.96 -9.49
N ALA A 165 18.06 -18.79 -9.72
CA ALA A 165 18.78 -19.55 -10.75
C ALA A 165 18.83 -21.05 -10.42
N ARG A 166 18.99 -21.41 -9.14
CA ARG A 166 18.92 -22.81 -8.67
C ARG A 166 17.49 -23.35 -8.65
N PHE A 167 16.52 -22.46 -8.34
CA PHE A 167 15.10 -22.78 -8.32
C PHE A 167 14.59 -23.24 -9.70
N GLY A 168 15.08 -22.60 -10.77
CA GLY A 168 14.67 -22.90 -12.13
C GLY A 168 13.19 -22.58 -12.39
N THR A 169 12.55 -23.42 -13.20
CA THR A 169 11.14 -23.30 -13.58
C THR A 169 10.42 -24.63 -13.36
N PRO A 170 10.09 -24.99 -12.11
CA PRO A 170 9.31 -26.21 -11.85
C PRO A 170 7.92 -26.13 -12.49
N ASP A 171 7.41 -27.24 -12.98
CA ASP A 171 6.13 -27.31 -13.71
C ASP A 171 4.91 -26.95 -12.83
N ASP A 172 5.00 -27.19 -11.51
CA ASP A 172 3.90 -27.02 -10.57
C ASP A 172 3.77 -25.60 -10.01
N VAL A 173 4.63 -24.66 -10.44
CA VAL A 173 4.63 -23.28 -9.95
C VAL A 173 4.79 -22.27 -11.07
N ASN A 174 4.20 -21.10 -10.85
CA ASN A 174 4.36 -19.94 -11.75
C ASN A 174 5.32 -18.93 -11.13
N VAL A 175 6.41 -18.62 -11.83
CA VAL A 175 7.43 -17.64 -11.40
C VAL A 175 7.27 -16.36 -12.18
N LEU A 176 7.12 -15.25 -11.46
CA LEU A 176 7.01 -13.89 -12.01
C LEU A 176 8.16 -13.02 -11.50
N GLY A 177 8.73 -12.23 -12.37
CA GLY A 177 9.83 -11.30 -12.01
C GLY A 177 11.13 -11.59 -12.76
N PRO A 178 12.24 -10.91 -12.39
CA PRO A 178 12.31 -10.01 -11.23
C PRO A 178 11.66 -8.66 -11.46
N ARG A 179 11.03 -8.13 -10.43
CA ARG A 179 10.59 -6.74 -10.37
C ARG A 179 11.12 -6.13 -9.06
N ASP A 180 11.83 -5.03 -9.17
CA ASP A 180 12.46 -4.34 -8.02
C ASP A 180 13.33 -5.27 -7.15
N GLY A 181 14.05 -6.21 -7.80
CA GLY A 181 14.92 -7.19 -7.13
C GLY A 181 14.18 -8.29 -6.37
N ALA A 182 12.90 -8.49 -6.67
CA ALA A 182 12.09 -9.56 -6.06
C ALA A 182 11.38 -10.40 -7.11
N TRP A 183 11.13 -11.66 -6.78
CA TRP A 183 10.33 -12.62 -7.54
C TRP A 183 9.09 -12.98 -6.76
N LEU A 184 8.02 -13.31 -7.49
CA LEU A 184 6.81 -13.93 -6.95
C LEU A 184 6.71 -15.35 -7.49
N VAL A 185 6.51 -16.30 -6.59
CA VAL A 185 6.31 -17.71 -6.90
C VAL A 185 4.92 -18.09 -6.44
N ARG A 186 4.06 -18.55 -7.38
CA ARG A 186 2.70 -19.01 -7.09
C ARG A 186 2.61 -20.51 -7.26
N ALA A 187 1.91 -21.17 -6.36
CA ALA A 187 1.57 -22.58 -6.41
C ALA A 187 0.08 -22.79 -6.16
N ALA A 188 -0.41 -23.97 -6.45
CA ALA A 188 -1.81 -24.34 -6.23
C ALA A 188 -2.19 -24.31 -4.74
N ASP A 189 -1.24 -24.68 -3.87
CA ASP A 189 -1.41 -24.72 -2.42
C ASP A 189 -0.08 -24.53 -1.69
N HIS A 190 -0.15 -24.47 -0.36
CA HIS A 190 1.03 -24.23 0.50
C HIS A 190 1.96 -25.45 0.57
N ASP A 191 1.45 -26.65 0.43
CA ASP A 191 2.25 -27.87 0.47
C ASP A 191 3.13 -27.96 -0.77
N SER A 192 2.56 -27.72 -1.95
CA SER A 192 3.29 -27.63 -3.22
C SER A 192 4.33 -26.53 -3.20
N LEU A 193 3.95 -25.32 -2.72
CA LEU A 193 4.89 -24.19 -2.58
C LEU A 193 6.03 -24.53 -1.63
N GLY A 194 5.71 -25.12 -0.49
CA GLY A 194 6.67 -25.51 0.54
C GLY A 194 7.65 -26.57 0.03
N ALA A 195 7.15 -27.60 -0.66
CA ALA A 195 7.96 -28.67 -1.23
C ALA A 195 8.99 -28.13 -2.24
N VAL A 196 8.54 -27.28 -3.17
CA VAL A 196 9.44 -26.72 -4.19
C VAL A 196 10.48 -25.77 -3.57
N LEU A 197 10.10 -24.92 -2.62
CA LEU A 197 11.04 -24.02 -1.92
C LEU A 197 12.04 -24.78 -1.05
N ALA A 198 11.63 -25.87 -0.42
CA ALA A 198 12.51 -26.70 0.43
C ALA A 198 13.50 -27.53 -0.41
N GLY A 199 13.15 -27.86 -1.65
CA GLY A 199 14.02 -28.60 -2.57
C GLY A 199 15.23 -27.82 -3.08
N VAL A 200 15.30 -26.50 -2.83
CA VAL A 200 16.38 -25.64 -3.34
C VAL A 200 17.39 -25.33 -2.23
N GLU A 201 18.65 -25.66 -2.49
CA GLU A 201 19.74 -25.29 -1.60
C GLU A 201 19.87 -23.76 -1.47
N ARG A 202 19.85 -23.25 -0.25
CA ARG A 202 19.96 -21.82 0.04
C ARG A 202 21.41 -21.35 -0.13
N PRO A 203 21.65 -20.33 -0.97
CA PRO A 203 22.97 -19.71 -1.05
C PRO A 203 23.31 -18.97 0.25
N SER A 204 24.61 -18.84 0.52
CA SER A 204 25.09 -18.08 1.66
C SER A 204 24.87 -16.59 1.46
N GLY A 205 24.15 -15.94 2.39
CA GLY A 205 23.86 -14.52 2.32
C GLY A 205 22.42 -14.18 2.70
N ARG A 206 22.04 -12.91 2.48
CA ARG A 206 20.71 -12.41 2.83
C ARG A 206 19.68 -12.84 1.79
N LEU A 207 18.89 -13.85 2.14
CA LEU A 207 17.70 -14.30 1.42
C LEU A 207 16.47 -14.06 2.29
N ARG A 208 15.42 -13.47 1.70
CA ARG A 208 14.12 -13.29 2.34
C ARG A 208 13.06 -13.99 1.50
N ILE A 209 12.39 -14.94 2.12
CA ILE A 209 11.22 -15.64 1.56
C ILE A 209 10.04 -15.30 2.45
N GLU A 210 9.05 -14.64 1.89
CA GLU A 210 7.80 -14.25 2.56
C GLU A 210 6.65 -15.05 1.92
N VAL A 211 6.06 -15.93 2.69
CA VAL A 211 4.84 -16.65 2.25
C VAL A 211 3.62 -15.76 2.53
N ASP A 212 2.72 -15.67 1.55
CA ASP A 212 1.53 -14.82 1.57
C ASP A 212 1.82 -13.37 2.01
N PRO A 213 2.77 -12.69 1.34
CA PRO A 213 3.25 -11.39 1.78
C PRO A 213 2.11 -10.38 1.81
N ARG A 214 2.13 -9.50 2.80
CA ARG A 214 1.12 -8.43 2.91
C ARG A 214 1.20 -7.42 1.77
N ARG A 215 2.41 -7.25 1.19
CA ARG A 215 2.67 -6.37 0.04
C ARG A 215 3.40 -7.19 -1.02
N ALA A 216 2.66 -7.73 -1.95
CA ALA A 216 3.16 -8.43 -3.14
C ALA A 216 2.79 -7.63 -4.38
#